data_40539dd59fff33c713f72aa1ad05c095
#
_entry.id   40539dd59fff33c713f72aa1ad05c095
#
_cell.length_a   1.000
_cell.length_b   1.000
_cell.length_c   1.000
_cell.angle_alpha   90.00
_cell.angle_beta   90.00
_cell.angle_gamma   90.00
#
_symmetry.space_group_name_H-M   'P 1'
#
loop_
_entity.id
_entity.type
_entity.pdbx_description
1 polymer ?
#
loop_
_entity_poly.entity_id
_entity_poly.type
_entity_poly.pdbx_seq_one_letter_code
_entity_poly.pdbx_strand_id
1 'polypeptide(L)'
;MKKFKNKNLTASSKNWITRQFNDPYTKLAKQKGYRSRSAFKLIEINNKFKFLKNNLNILDLGSAPGGWSQVCADINKNGKNLSIDILNMEIIDNIFFYKKDFNDSDFLDFINDFFKQNKVDIVLSDMAVNTTGNKDLDAIKTNAIALDVVNLSKLILKTKSSLLVKIFSGKDENILIKNAKELFKDIERIKPDSSRKESREMYLLCRDLKII
;
A
#
# COMPACT_ATOMS: atom_id res chain seq x y z
N MET A 1 13.27 -22.58 -16.50
CA MET A 1 13.34 -21.12 -16.23
C MET A 1 13.67 -20.39 -17.53
N LYS A 2 12.79 -19.52 -18.04
CA LYS A 2 13.10 -18.69 -19.23
C LYS A 2 14.08 -17.58 -18.82
N LYS A 3 15.29 -17.56 -19.41
CA LYS A 3 16.26 -16.46 -19.25
C LYS A 3 16.00 -15.41 -20.32
N PHE A 4 15.94 -14.15 -19.93
CA PHE A 4 15.76 -13.03 -20.85
C PHE A 4 17.10 -12.68 -21.52
N LYS A 5 17.17 -12.74 -22.85
CA LYS A 5 18.41 -12.57 -23.65
C LYS A 5 18.43 -11.21 -24.39
N ASN A 6 18.24 -10.08 -23.72
CA ASN A 6 18.46 -8.79 -24.37
C ASN A 6 19.85 -8.26 -24.01
N LYS A 7 20.69 -8.00 -25.03
CA LYS A 7 22.11 -7.59 -24.84
C LYS A 7 22.26 -6.19 -24.24
N ASN A 8 21.26 -5.31 -24.37
CA ASN A 8 21.33 -3.90 -23.98
C ASN A 8 20.90 -3.60 -22.53
N LEU A 9 20.57 -4.62 -21.74
CA LEU A 9 20.13 -4.45 -20.34
C LEU A 9 21.26 -4.78 -19.37
N THR A 10 21.32 -4.05 -18.25
CA THR A 10 22.24 -4.35 -17.14
C THR A 10 21.94 -5.73 -16.54
N ALA A 11 22.89 -6.33 -15.86
CA ALA A 11 22.69 -7.62 -15.17
C ALA A 11 21.55 -7.51 -14.13
N SER A 12 21.45 -6.41 -13.41
CA SER A 12 20.36 -6.13 -12.46
C SER A 12 19.00 -6.10 -13.14
N SER A 13 18.87 -5.39 -14.25
CA SER A 13 17.62 -5.30 -15.03
C SER A 13 17.22 -6.68 -15.59
N LYS A 14 18.18 -7.47 -16.10
CA LYS A 14 17.91 -8.85 -16.57
C LYS A 14 17.41 -9.75 -15.46
N ASN A 15 18.02 -9.69 -14.28
CA ASN A 15 17.61 -10.46 -13.12
C ASN A 15 16.21 -10.05 -12.62
N TRP A 16 15.90 -8.75 -12.65
CA TRP A 16 14.57 -8.24 -12.29
C TRP A 16 13.49 -8.75 -13.25
N ILE A 17 13.71 -8.61 -14.57
CA ILE A 17 12.78 -9.08 -15.60
C ILE A 17 12.59 -10.61 -15.50
N THR A 18 13.67 -11.37 -15.36
CA THR A 18 13.61 -12.83 -15.22
C THR A 18 12.81 -13.25 -13.99
N ARG A 19 12.96 -12.53 -12.86
CA ARG A 19 12.16 -12.75 -11.65
C ARG A 19 10.69 -12.45 -11.87
N GLN A 20 10.35 -11.35 -12.55
CA GLN A 20 8.97 -11.01 -12.88
C GLN A 20 8.29 -12.06 -13.76
N PHE A 21 8.98 -12.55 -14.81
CA PHE A 21 8.44 -13.58 -15.71
C PHE A 21 8.19 -14.94 -15.03
N ASN A 22 9.01 -15.27 -14.04
CA ASN A 22 8.92 -16.58 -13.34
C ASN A 22 8.05 -16.50 -12.06
N ASP A 23 7.60 -15.34 -11.68
CA ASP A 23 6.81 -15.12 -10.49
C ASP A 23 5.38 -15.66 -10.65
N PRO A 24 4.93 -16.61 -9.82
CA PRO A 24 3.61 -17.22 -9.95
C PRO A 24 2.48 -16.21 -9.72
N TYR A 25 2.65 -15.26 -8.79
CA TYR A 25 1.64 -14.23 -8.53
C TYR A 25 1.55 -13.20 -9.65
N THR A 26 2.63 -12.94 -10.38
CA THR A 26 2.59 -12.10 -11.60
C THR A 26 1.76 -12.78 -12.70
N LYS A 27 1.90 -14.09 -12.88
CA LYS A 27 1.08 -14.86 -13.84
C LYS A 27 -0.38 -14.89 -13.41
N LEU A 28 -0.62 -15.16 -12.14
CA LEU A 28 -1.96 -15.21 -11.57
C LEU A 28 -2.67 -13.85 -11.65
N ALA A 29 -1.94 -12.74 -11.44
CA ALA A 29 -2.47 -11.40 -11.61
C ALA A 29 -2.99 -11.17 -13.03
N LYS A 30 -2.18 -11.51 -14.04
CA LYS A 30 -2.62 -11.45 -15.46
C LYS A 30 -3.85 -12.30 -15.74
N GLN A 31 -3.91 -13.52 -15.22
CA GLN A 31 -5.04 -14.42 -15.42
C GLN A 31 -6.33 -13.89 -14.78
N LYS A 32 -6.22 -13.22 -13.63
CA LYS A 32 -7.36 -12.65 -12.89
C LYS A 32 -7.66 -11.19 -13.25
N GLY A 33 -6.95 -10.58 -14.20
CA GLY A 33 -7.15 -9.19 -14.61
C GLY A 33 -6.63 -8.14 -13.64
N TYR A 34 -5.81 -8.53 -12.64
CA TYR A 34 -5.16 -7.56 -11.76
C TYR A 34 -3.95 -6.91 -12.43
N ARG A 35 -3.82 -5.60 -12.27
CA ARG A 35 -2.73 -4.78 -12.83
C ARG A 35 -1.36 -5.09 -12.23
N SER A 36 -1.35 -5.59 -11.00
CA SER A 36 -0.12 -5.97 -10.31
C SER A 36 -0.31 -7.16 -9.38
N ARG A 37 0.78 -7.88 -9.12
CA ARG A 37 0.81 -8.96 -8.14
C ARG A 37 0.54 -8.49 -6.71
N SER A 38 0.70 -7.18 -6.44
CA SER A 38 0.45 -6.62 -5.11
C SER A 38 -1.00 -6.79 -4.65
N ALA A 39 -1.95 -6.91 -5.58
CA ALA A 39 -3.36 -7.20 -5.28
C ALA A 39 -3.51 -8.40 -4.33
N PHE A 40 -2.72 -9.47 -4.53
CA PHE A 40 -2.80 -10.67 -3.69
C PHE A 40 -2.37 -10.43 -2.25
N LYS A 41 -1.46 -9.49 -2.00
CA LYS A 41 -1.05 -9.13 -0.64
C LYS A 41 -2.24 -8.55 0.14
N LEU A 42 -2.97 -7.61 -0.48
CA LEU A 42 -4.16 -7.02 0.13
C LEU A 42 -5.28 -8.05 0.29
N ILE A 43 -5.49 -8.92 -0.70
CA ILE A 43 -6.47 -10.01 -0.65
C ILE A 43 -6.15 -10.97 0.51
N GLU A 44 -4.91 -11.42 0.65
CA GLU A 44 -4.48 -12.32 1.72
C GLU A 44 -4.66 -11.70 3.10
N ILE A 45 -4.21 -10.45 3.27
CA ILE A 45 -4.37 -9.72 4.53
C ILE A 45 -5.86 -9.54 4.85
N ASN A 46 -6.67 -9.14 3.86
CA ASN A 46 -8.10 -8.96 4.08
C ASN A 46 -8.82 -10.28 4.35
N ASN A 47 -8.44 -11.38 3.73
CA ASN A 47 -9.02 -12.70 4.01
C ASN A 47 -8.81 -13.12 5.46
N LYS A 48 -7.65 -12.78 6.04
CA LYS A 48 -7.31 -13.10 7.42
C LYS A 48 -7.99 -12.16 8.43
N PHE A 49 -7.99 -10.86 8.18
CA PHE A 49 -8.39 -9.86 9.17
C PHE A 49 -9.77 -9.24 8.92
N LYS A 50 -10.33 -9.40 7.71
CA LYS A 50 -11.68 -8.94 7.33
C LYS A 50 -11.93 -7.44 7.61
N PHE A 51 -10.91 -6.60 7.40
CA PHE A 51 -10.98 -5.17 7.70
C PHE A 51 -11.56 -4.34 6.55
N LEU A 52 -11.37 -4.76 5.28
CA LEU A 52 -12.05 -4.17 4.13
C LEU A 52 -13.48 -4.69 4.02
N LYS A 53 -14.43 -3.78 3.89
CA LYS A 53 -15.87 -4.06 3.77
C LYS A 53 -16.50 -3.13 2.76
N ASN A 54 -17.77 -3.36 2.46
CA ASN A 54 -18.58 -2.45 1.64
C ASN A 54 -19.01 -1.20 2.43
N ASN A 55 -19.28 -0.10 1.72
CA ASN A 55 -19.81 1.15 2.26
C ASN A 55 -18.84 1.90 3.19
N LEU A 56 -17.55 1.95 2.82
CA LEU A 56 -16.48 2.63 3.54
C LEU A 56 -15.90 3.80 2.73
N ASN A 57 -15.29 4.75 3.41
CA ASN A 57 -14.40 5.76 2.84
C ASN A 57 -12.98 5.20 2.86
N ILE A 58 -12.42 4.84 1.71
CA ILE A 58 -11.09 4.24 1.58
C ILE A 58 -10.16 5.20 0.84
N LEU A 59 -8.95 5.38 1.38
CA LEU A 59 -7.85 6.10 0.75
C LEU A 59 -6.70 5.14 0.47
N ASP A 60 -6.31 5.02 -0.82
CA ASP A 60 -5.19 4.20 -1.31
C ASP A 60 -4.04 5.13 -1.75
N LEU A 61 -2.95 5.17 -0.98
CA LEU A 61 -1.77 6.00 -1.20
C LEU A 61 -0.66 5.19 -1.89
N GLY A 62 -0.10 5.75 -2.99
CA GLY A 62 0.85 5.04 -3.83
C GLY A 62 0.16 3.96 -4.66
N SER A 63 -1.01 4.31 -5.22
CA SER A 63 -1.95 3.36 -5.81
C SER A 63 -1.49 2.76 -7.14
N ALA A 64 -0.68 3.47 -7.95
CA ALA A 64 -0.28 3.02 -9.27
C ALA A 64 0.51 1.68 -9.24
N PRO A 65 0.24 0.75 -10.14
CA PRO A 65 -0.64 0.79 -11.30
C PRO A 65 -2.12 0.47 -11.03
N GLY A 66 -2.56 0.30 -9.77
CA GLY A 66 -3.96 0.11 -9.39
C GLY A 66 -4.33 -1.28 -8.87
N GLY A 67 -3.35 -2.10 -8.49
CA GLY A 67 -3.64 -3.45 -8.00
C GLY A 67 -4.46 -3.47 -6.70
N TRP A 68 -4.14 -2.61 -5.74
CA TRP A 68 -4.92 -2.47 -4.50
C TRP A 68 -6.24 -1.76 -4.73
N SER A 69 -6.24 -0.73 -5.58
CA SER A 69 -7.44 -0.02 -5.98
C SER A 69 -8.48 -0.95 -6.61
N GLN A 70 -8.08 -1.92 -7.47
CA GLN A 70 -8.99 -2.92 -8.02
C GLN A 70 -9.64 -3.78 -6.91
N VAL A 71 -8.85 -4.21 -5.92
CA VAL A 71 -9.39 -4.99 -4.78
C VAL A 71 -10.38 -4.14 -3.96
N CYS A 72 -10.10 -2.85 -3.77
CA CYS A 72 -11.02 -1.94 -3.11
C CYS A 72 -12.32 -1.77 -3.90
N ALA A 73 -12.24 -1.59 -5.22
CA ALA A 73 -13.41 -1.47 -6.09
C ALA A 73 -14.32 -2.71 -6.04
N ASP A 74 -13.71 -3.91 -6.02
CA ASP A 74 -14.43 -5.18 -5.95
C ASP A 74 -15.19 -5.36 -4.63
N ILE A 75 -14.60 -4.92 -3.52
CA ILE A 75 -15.17 -5.13 -2.17
C ILE A 75 -16.09 -3.98 -1.76
N ASN A 76 -15.66 -2.74 -1.98
CA ASN A 76 -16.33 -1.53 -1.50
C ASN A 76 -17.17 -0.88 -2.61
N LYS A 77 -18.19 -1.56 -3.06
CA LYS A 77 -19.03 -1.14 -4.21
C LYS A 77 -19.87 0.10 -3.95
N ASN A 78 -20.31 0.31 -2.71
CA ASN A 78 -21.23 1.39 -2.33
C ASN A 78 -20.56 2.50 -1.52
N GLY A 79 -19.25 2.36 -1.26
CA GLY A 79 -18.46 3.37 -0.56
C GLY A 79 -17.70 4.29 -1.52
N LYS A 80 -16.85 5.15 -0.95
CA LYS A 80 -15.95 6.01 -1.71
C LYS A 80 -14.55 5.44 -1.70
N ASN A 81 -13.99 5.19 -2.88
CA ASN A 81 -12.61 4.73 -3.05
C ASN A 81 -11.79 5.85 -3.71
N LEU A 82 -10.91 6.47 -2.94
CA LEU A 82 -9.98 7.50 -3.42
C LEU A 82 -8.58 6.89 -3.55
N SER A 83 -7.98 7.02 -4.70
CA SER A 83 -6.63 6.54 -5.01
C SER A 83 -5.74 7.71 -5.41
N ILE A 84 -4.56 7.79 -4.81
CA ILE A 84 -3.59 8.88 -4.99
C ILE A 84 -2.23 8.29 -5.36
N ASP A 85 -1.61 8.86 -6.38
CA ASP A 85 -0.22 8.56 -6.75
C ASP A 85 0.42 9.73 -7.48
N ILE A 86 1.74 9.84 -7.41
CA ILE A 86 2.53 10.78 -8.22
C ILE A 86 2.66 10.32 -9.67
N LEU A 87 2.47 9.03 -9.94
CA LEU A 87 2.45 8.43 -11.27
C LEU A 87 1.03 8.42 -11.83
N ASN A 88 0.89 8.36 -13.14
CA ASN A 88 -0.41 8.19 -13.76
C ASN A 88 -0.94 6.75 -13.54
N MET A 89 -2.24 6.65 -13.37
CA MET A 89 -2.96 5.38 -13.31
C MET A 89 -4.13 5.40 -14.30
N GLU A 90 -4.32 4.31 -15.02
CA GLU A 90 -5.50 4.14 -15.88
C GLU A 90 -6.78 4.10 -15.03
N ILE A 91 -7.91 4.47 -15.65
CA ILE A 91 -9.21 4.49 -14.98
C ILE A 91 -9.60 3.07 -14.53
N ILE A 92 -10.13 2.99 -13.33
CA ILE A 92 -10.76 1.80 -12.74
C ILE A 92 -12.17 2.19 -12.32
N ASP A 93 -13.16 1.39 -12.68
CA ASP A 93 -14.54 1.63 -12.27
C ASP A 93 -14.67 1.66 -10.74
N ASN A 94 -15.46 2.60 -10.24
CA ASN A 94 -15.66 2.83 -8.80
C ASN A 94 -14.40 3.29 -8.03
N ILE A 95 -13.39 3.84 -8.74
CA ILE A 95 -12.20 4.47 -8.15
C ILE A 95 -12.11 5.91 -8.63
N PHE A 96 -11.99 6.82 -7.68
CA PHE A 96 -11.61 8.20 -7.95
C PHE A 96 -10.10 8.30 -7.87
N PHE A 97 -9.43 8.49 -8.98
CA PHE A 97 -7.97 8.64 -9.03
C PHE A 97 -7.58 10.11 -9.21
N TYR A 98 -6.63 10.57 -8.41
CA TYR A 98 -5.99 11.87 -8.58
C TYR A 98 -4.47 11.71 -8.54
N LYS A 99 -3.82 12.31 -9.54
CA LYS A 99 -2.36 12.42 -9.56
C LYS A 99 -1.94 13.56 -8.63
N LYS A 100 -1.44 13.21 -7.44
CA LYS A 100 -1.08 14.17 -6.39
C LYS A 100 -0.04 13.56 -5.45
N ASP A 101 0.81 14.42 -4.86
CA ASP A 101 1.70 13.99 -3.77
C ASP A 101 0.99 14.17 -2.43
N PHE A 102 1.05 13.19 -1.56
CA PHE A 102 0.44 13.27 -0.23
C PHE A 102 1.20 14.22 0.71
N ASN A 103 2.39 14.69 0.32
CA ASN A 103 3.16 15.71 1.01
C ASN A 103 2.80 17.14 0.58
N ASP A 104 1.92 17.32 -0.41
CA ASP A 104 1.49 18.66 -0.82
C ASP A 104 0.81 19.38 0.34
N SER A 105 1.06 20.68 0.48
CA SER A 105 0.54 21.50 1.59
C SER A 105 -1.00 21.57 1.62
N ASP A 106 -1.66 21.42 0.49
CA ASP A 106 -3.13 21.42 0.33
C ASP A 106 -3.75 20.00 0.43
N PHE A 107 -2.95 18.98 0.73
CA PHE A 107 -3.42 17.59 0.70
C PHE A 107 -4.53 17.32 1.72
N LEU A 108 -4.41 17.84 2.93
CA LEU A 108 -5.44 17.67 3.98
C LEU A 108 -6.77 18.33 3.60
N ASP A 109 -6.72 19.53 3.02
CA ASP A 109 -7.91 20.24 2.56
C ASP A 109 -8.56 19.47 1.41
N PHE A 110 -7.76 18.97 0.46
CA PHE A 110 -8.24 18.11 -0.61
C PHE A 110 -8.95 16.85 -0.10
N ILE A 111 -8.39 16.14 0.89
CA ILE A 111 -9.02 14.95 1.50
C ILE A 111 -10.34 15.31 2.18
N ASN A 112 -10.36 16.40 2.95
CA ASN A 112 -11.56 16.88 3.63
C ASN A 112 -12.68 17.23 2.64
N ASP A 113 -12.35 17.92 1.56
CA ASP A 113 -13.31 18.32 0.53
C ASP A 113 -13.83 17.10 -0.22
N PHE A 114 -12.95 16.16 -0.63
CA PHE A 114 -13.34 14.95 -1.33
C PHE A 114 -14.33 14.11 -0.52
N PHE A 115 -14.05 13.88 0.74
CA PHE A 115 -14.94 13.12 1.62
C PHE A 115 -16.04 13.98 2.28
N LYS A 116 -16.19 15.25 1.89
CA LYS A 116 -17.21 16.19 2.39
C LYS A 116 -17.16 16.30 3.93
N GLN A 117 -15.98 16.56 4.48
CA GLN A 117 -15.69 16.62 5.91
C GLN A 117 -15.95 15.33 6.69
N ASN A 118 -16.30 14.22 6.00
CA ASN A 118 -16.33 12.90 6.62
C ASN A 118 -14.92 12.32 6.64
N LYS A 119 -14.51 11.82 7.79
CA LYS A 119 -13.21 11.16 7.94
C LYS A 119 -13.15 9.83 7.18
N VAL A 120 -11.94 9.36 6.96
CA VAL A 120 -11.63 8.11 6.27
C VAL A 120 -11.80 6.91 7.21
N ASP A 121 -12.34 5.81 6.69
CA ASP A 121 -12.48 4.55 7.43
C ASP A 121 -11.21 3.70 7.33
N ILE A 122 -10.57 3.70 6.15
CA ILE A 122 -9.37 2.91 5.89
C ILE A 122 -8.37 3.72 5.09
N VAL A 123 -7.12 3.72 5.55
CA VAL A 123 -5.95 4.16 4.77
C VAL A 123 -5.13 2.94 4.39
N LEU A 124 -4.78 2.85 3.12
CA LEU A 124 -3.92 1.82 2.54
C LEU A 124 -2.67 2.46 1.98
N SER A 125 -1.50 1.82 2.12
CA SER A 125 -0.27 2.27 1.47
C SER A 125 0.65 1.10 1.15
N ASP A 126 0.88 0.86 -0.15
CA ASP A 126 1.91 -0.08 -0.66
C ASP A 126 3.15 0.68 -1.17
N MET A 127 3.35 1.94 -0.72
CA MET A 127 4.48 2.77 -1.13
C MET A 127 5.82 2.17 -0.67
N ALA A 128 6.82 2.34 -1.50
CA ALA A 128 8.22 2.13 -1.18
C ALA A 128 9.09 3.01 -2.08
N VAL A 129 10.29 3.32 -1.62
CA VAL A 129 11.27 3.98 -2.48
C VAL A 129 11.74 3.06 -3.61
N ASN A 130 12.20 3.67 -4.71
CA ASN A 130 12.92 2.91 -5.73
C ASN A 130 14.20 2.32 -5.12
N THR A 131 14.37 1.00 -5.27
CA THR A 131 15.50 0.30 -4.66
C THR A 131 16.83 0.77 -5.20
N THR A 132 17.72 1.19 -4.31
CA THR A 132 19.10 1.63 -4.65
C THR A 132 20.06 0.45 -4.76
N GLY A 133 19.66 -0.73 -4.26
CA GLY A 133 20.52 -1.91 -4.09
C GLY A 133 21.14 -2.01 -2.68
N ASN A 134 21.15 -0.93 -1.91
CA ASN A 134 21.50 -0.94 -0.50
C ASN A 134 20.25 -1.23 0.35
N LYS A 135 20.14 -2.46 0.84
CA LYS A 135 18.94 -2.93 1.56
C LYS A 135 18.65 -2.15 2.84
N ASP A 136 19.66 -1.63 3.52
CA ASP A 136 19.45 -0.89 4.77
C ASP A 136 18.98 0.54 4.48
N LEU A 137 19.57 1.19 3.49
CA LEU A 137 19.12 2.51 3.04
C LEU A 137 17.69 2.46 2.48
N ASP A 138 17.38 1.43 1.68
CA ASP A 138 16.03 1.23 1.13
C ASP A 138 15.01 1.00 2.26
N ALA A 139 15.39 0.27 3.33
CA ALA A 139 14.53 0.05 4.49
C ALA A 139 14.29 1.37 5.25
N ILE A 140 15.33 2.13 5.56
CA ILE A 140 15.23 3.42 6.27
C ILE A 140 14.29 4.37 5.51
N LYS A 141 14.50 4.54 4.21
CA LYS A 141 13.68 5.45 3.40
C LYS A 141 12.23 4.99 3.26
N THR A 142 11.99 3.69 3.09
CA THR A 142 10.62 3.15 3.01
C THR A 142 9.90 3.30 4.35
N ASN A 143 10.59 3.04 5.47
CA ASN A 143 10.01 3.20 6.80
C ASN A 143 9.76 4.67 7.16
N ALA A 144 10.55 5.61 6.64
CA ALA A 144 10.25 7.05 6.76
C ALA A 144 8.91 7.41 6.08
N ILE A 145 8.70 6.96 4.83
CA ILE A 145 7.40 7.14 4.15
C ILE A 145 6.26 6.50 4.95
N ALA A 146 6.48 5.30 5.49
CA ALA A 146 5.47 4.63 6.30
C ALA A 146 5.14 5.42 7.58
N LEU A 147 6.12 6.06 8.22
CA LEU A 147 5.92 6.92 9.37
C LEU A 147 5.11 8.17 9.01
N ASP A 148 5.38 8.79 7.87
CA ASP A 148 4.58 9.92 7.38
C ASP A 148 3.12 9.53 7.14
N VAL A 149 2.86 8.34 6.60
CA VAL A 149 1.50 7.79 6.45
C VAL A 149 0.84 7.53 7.81
N VAL A 150 1.57 7.02 8.80
CA VAL A 150 1.07 6.85 10.18
C VAL A 150 0.67 8.19 10.78
N ASN A 151 1.50 9.22 10.60
CA ASN A 151 1.23 10.58 11.10
C ASN A 151 0.03 11.22 10.39
N LEU A 152 -0.06 11.10 9.06
CA LEU A 152 -1.22 11.54 8.28
C LEU A 152 -2.51 10.87 8.76
N SER A 153 -2.46 9.56 9.03
CA SER A 153 -3.61 8.77 9.47
C SER A 153 -4.25 9.31 10.75
N LYS A 154 -3.46 9.87 11.67
CA LYS A 154 -3.97 10.53 12.88
C LYS A 154 -4.92 11.69 12.55
N LEU A 155 -4.67 12.41 11.46
CA LEU A 155 -5.42 13.60 11.08
C LEU A 155 -6.72 13.26 10.33
N ILE A 156 -6.71 12.21 9.50
CA ILE A 156 -7.78 11.91 8.55
C ILE A 156 -8.67 10.73 8.93
N LEU A 157 -8.20 9.80 9.77
CA LEU A 157 -8.95 8.59 10.12
C LEU A 157 -10.03 8.87 11.17
N LYS A 158 -11.11 8.10 11.11
CA LYS A 158 -12.14 7.99 12.17
C LYS A 158 -11.61 7.20 13.36
N THR A 159 -12.29 7.30 14.48
CA THR A 159 -12.20 6.28 15.55
C THR A 159 -12.65 4.92 15.02
N LYS A 160 -12.07 3.82 15.51
CA LYS A 160 -12.36 2.44 15.04
C LYS A 160 -12.03 2.20 13.56
N SER A 161 -11.15 2.99 12.99
CA SER A 161 -10.64 2.89 11.63
C SER A 161 -9.44 1.97 11.53
N SER A 162 -8.97 1.73 10.30
CA SER A 162 -7.79 0.91 10.04
C SER A 162 -6.78 1.59 9.14
N LEU A 163 -5.51 1.32 9.38
CA LEU A 163 -4.39 1.65 8.51
C LEU A 163 -3.67 0.35 8.13
N LEU A 164 -3.44 0.14 6.84
CA LEU A 164 -2.53 -0.89 6.34
C LEU A 164 -1.39 -0.21 5.61
N VAL A 165 -0.17 -0.36 6.11
CA VAL A 165 1.00 0.29 5.52
C VAL A 165 2.14 -0.72 5.33
N LYS A 166 2.82 -0.62 4.17
CA LYS A 166 4.03 -1.39 3.91
C LYS A 166 5.19 -0.82 4.71
N ILE A 167 5.96 -1.74 5.30
CA ILE A 167 7.20 -1.46 6.02
C ILE A 167 8.31 -2.41 5.53
N PHE A 168 9.54 -2.09 5.80
CA PHE A 168 10.66 -3.01 5.63
C PHE A 168 11.25 -3.37 6.98
N SER A 169 11.52 -4.68 7.19
CA SER A 169 12.26 -5.13 8.36
C SER A 169 13.65 -4.50 8.39
N GLY A 170 13.94 -3.79 9.46
CA GLY A 170 15.19 -3.05 9.63
C GLY A 170 15.32 -2.45 11.03
N LYS A 171 16.43 -1.70 11.25
CA LYS A 171 16.72 -1.09 12.55
C LYS A 171 15.66 -0.08 13.01
N ASP A 172 15.06 0.64 12.06
CA ASP A 172 14.11 1.72 12.33
C ASP A 172 12.66 1.22 12.49
N GLU A 173 12.40 -0.07 12.23
CA GLU A 173 11.08 -0.67 12.34
C GLU A 173 10.48 -0.47 13.74
N ASN A 174 11.28 -0.57 14.79
CA ASN A 174 10.82 -0.42 16.17
C ASN A 174 10.31 1.00 16.48
N ILE A 175 10.90 2.03 15.86
CA ILE A 175 10.46 3.42 16.03
C ILE A 175 9.07 3.58 15.42
N LEU A 176 8.88 3.08 14.20
CA LEU A 176 7.60 3.13 13.49
C LEU A 176 6.51 2.37 14.26
N ILE A 177 6.80 1.15 14.73
CA ILE A 177 5.87 0.34 15.53
C ILE A 177 5.52 1.04 16.85
N LYS A 178 6.47 1.70 17.50
CA LYS A 178 6.21 2.47 18.72
C LYS A 178 5.24 3.62 18.45
N ASN A 179 5.49 4.44 17.42
CA ASN A 179 4.59 5.53 17.04
C ASN A 179 3.19 5.01 16.69
N ALA A 180 3.09 3.92 15.93
CA ALA A 180 1.80 3.31 15.62
C ALA A 180 1.06 2.82 16.87
N LYS A 181 1.77 2.25 17.87
CA LYS A 181 1.18 1.80 19.15
C LYS A 181 0.65 2.95 20.01
N GLU A 182 1.22 4.13 19.87
CA GLU A 182 0.68 5.33 20.56
C GLU A 182 -0.67 5.73 19.99
N LEU A 183 -0.88 5.58 18.68
CA LEU A 183 -2.08 5.99 17.97
C LEU A 183 -3.18 4.92 17.90
N PHE A 184 -2.82 3.65 17.75
CA PHE A 184 -3.77 2.56 17.52
C PHE A 184 -3.79 1.59 18.72
N LYS A 185 -4.96 0.95 18.93
CA LYS A 185 -5.13 -0.03 20.02
C LYS A 185 -4.57 -1.39 19.68
N ASP A 186 -4.68 -1.77 18.41
CA ASP A 186 -4.31 -3.09 17.91
C ASP A 186 -3.42 -2.98 16.69
N ILE A 187 -2.32 -3.71 16.71
CA ILE A 187 -1.29 -3.68 15.67
C ILE A 187 -0.82 -5.09 15.37
N GLU A 188 -0.93 -5.46 14.10
CA GLU A 188 -0.47 -6.74 13.56
C GLU A 188 0.64 -6.53 12.55
N ARG A 189 1.73 -7.25 12.73
CA ARG A 189 2.84 -7.31 11.78
C ARG A 189 2.70 -8.54 10.88
N ILE A 190 2.60 -8.33 9.57
CA ILE A 190 2.15 -9.36 8.64
C ILE A 190 3.16 -9.50 7.50
N LYS A 191 3.51 -10.74 7.16
CA LYS A 191 4.17 -11.08 5.90
C LYS A 191 3.25 -11.96 5.08
N PRO A 192 2.59 -11.43 4.03
CA PRO A 192 1.76 -12.24 3.14
C PRO A 192 2.58 -13.31 2.43
N ASP A 193 1.97 -14.46 2.14
CA ASP A 193 2.61 -15.55 1.39
C ASP A 193 2.95 -15.10 -0.05
N SER A 194 2.15 -14.19 -0.60
CA SER A 194 2.41 -13.54 -1.89
C SER A 194 3.61 -12.59 -1.86
N SER A 195 4.17 -12.23 -0.70
CA SER A 195 5.46 -11.54 -0.60
C SER A 195 6.60 -12.50 -0.91
N ARG A 196 7.65 -11.98 -1.57
CA ARG A 196 8.84 -12.81 -1.85
C ARG A 196 9.54 -13.18 -0.55
N LYS A 197 9.97 -14.44 -0.42
CA LYS A 197 10.62 -14.95 0.80
C LYS A 197 11.87 -14.16 1.18
N GLU A 198 12.68 -13.78 0.18
CA GLU A 198 13.92 -13.01 0.36
C GLU A 198 13.72 -11.52 0.56
N SER A 199 12.49 -11.00 0.40
CA SER A 199 12.18 -9.59 0.60
C SER A 199 12.06 -9.28 2.10
N ARG A 200 12.57 -8.11 2.51
CA ARG A 200 12.36 -7.54 3.84
C ARG A 200 10.96 -6.92 4.00
N GLU A 201 10.15 -6.94 2.95
CA GLU A 201 8.81 -6.39 2.94
C GLU A 201 7.92 -7.06 3.99
N MET A 202 7.25 -6.25 4.77
CA MET A 202 6.24 -6.57 5.76
C MET A 202 5.09 -5.57 5.64
N TYR A 203 3.98 -5.85 6.28
CA TYR A 203 2.86 -4.92 6.42
C TYR A 203 2.53 -4.73 7.88
N LEU A 204 2.18 -3.51 8.24
CA LEU A 204 1.64 -3.17 9.54
C LEU A 204 0.15 -2.87 9.38
N LEU A 205 -0.70 -3.71 9.96
CA LEU A 205 -2.13 -3.46 10.07
C LEU A 205 -2.40 -2.88 11.45
N CYS A 206 -2.79 -1.60 11.47
CA CYS A 206 -3.15 -0.88 12.67
C CYS A 206 -4.67 -0.71 12.70
N ARG A 207 -5.32 -1.02 13.85
CA ARG A 207 -6.76 -0.96 13.99
C ARG A 207 -7.15 -0.17 15.24
N ASP A 208 -8.35 0.36 15.22
CA ASP A 208 -8.95 1.11 16.32
C ASP A 208 -8.10 2.32 16.72
N LEU A 209 -8.09 3.35 15.85
CA LEU A 209 -7.48 4.65 16.18
C LEU A 209 -8.05 5.14 17.51
N LYS A 210 -7.16 5.48 18.44
CA LYS A 210 -7.51 6.03 19.77
C LYS A 210 -8.11 7.42 19.62
N ILE A 211 -8.97 7.78 20.55
CA ILE A 211 -9.40 9.17 20.73
C ILE A 211 -8.24 9.86 21.45
N ILE A 212 -7.63 10.82 20.79
CA ILE A 212 -6.55 11.64 21.36
C ILE A 212 -7.11 13.04 21.60
#